data_e05cb0493a92a704120923a8d0cd410c
#
_entry.id   e05cb0493a92a704120923a8d0cd410c
#
_cell.length_a   1.000
_cell.length_b   1.000
_cell.length_c   1.000
_cell.angle_alpha   90.00
_cell.angle_beta   90.00
_cell.angle_gamma   90.00
#
_symmetry.space_group_name_H-M   'P 1'
#
loop_
_entity.id
_entity.type
_entity.pdbx_description
1 polymer ?
#
loop_
_entity_poly.entity_id
_entity_poly.type
_entity_poly.pdbx_seq_one_letter_code
_entity_poly.pdbx_strand_id
1 'polypeptide(L)'
;MSADVARQCLQQGALVVDVRSTAEFRSRHLPDAVNVPLDELDTGLPRLVKDKSRVLLLHCLSGARSGMAKQQLRAMGYTNAFNLGSYRRAQEIVNSARNQ
;
A
#
# COMPACT_ATOMS: atom_id res chain seq x y z
N MET A 1 -11.24 -3.85 2.75
CA MET A 1 -10.78 -5.14 2.17
C MET A 1 -10.54 -6.13 3.29
N SER A 2 -11.01 -7.35 3.14
CA SER A 2 -10.77 -8.39 4.15
C SER A 2 -9.32 -8.87 4.10
N ALA A 3 -8.85 -9.44 5.22
CA ALA A 3 -7.50 -9.98 5.28
C ALA A 3 -7.29 -11.13 4.28
N ASP A 4 -8.31 -11.99 4.10
CA ASP A 4 -8.20 -13.11 3.17
C ASP A 4 -8.05 -12.64 1.73
N VAL A 5 -8.84 -11.66 1.30
CA VAL A 5 -8.73 -11.09 -0.05
C VAL A 5 -7.38 -10.40 -0.23
N ALA A 6 -6.93 -9.67 0.78
CA ALA A 6 -5.62 -9.01 0.71
C ALA A 6 -4.48 -10.03 0.55
N ARG A 7 -4.52 -11.14 1.28
CA ARG A 7 -3.52 -12.20 1.13
C ARG A 7 -3.52 -12.79 -0.28
N GLN A 8 -4.70 -13.02 -0.83
CA GLN A 8 -4.82 -13.52 -2.21
C GLN A 8 -4.23 -12.53 -3.22
N CYS A 9 -4.51 -11.24 -3.05
CA CYS A 9 -3.94 -10.20 -3.89
C CYS A 9 -2.41 -10.20 -3.83
N LEU A 10 -1.85 -10.33 -2.63
CA LEU A 10 -0.39 -10.38 -2.45
C LEU A 10 0.22 -11.59 -3.14
N GLN A 11 -0.42 -12.74 -3.04
CA GLN A 11 0.03 -13.97 -3.70
C GLN A 11 -0.02 -13.84 -5.22
N GLN A 12 -0.85 -12.96 -5.75
CA GLN A 12 -1.00 -12.68 -7.18
C GLN A 12 -0.18 -11.49 -7.65
N GLY A 13 0.68 -10.92 -6.79
CA GLY A 13 1.60 -9.88 -7.18
C GLY A 13 1.19 -8.44 -6.87
N ALA A 14 0.20 -8.24 -5.98
CA ALA A 14 -0.16 -6.89 -5.56
C ALA A 14 1.04 -6.18 -4.92
N LEU A 15 1.11 -4.87 -5.14
CA LEU A 15 2.19 -4.04 -4.58
C LEU A 15 1.75 -3.39 -3.28
N VAL A 16 2.55 -3.56 -2.23
CA VAL A 16 2.34 -2.87 -0.96
C VAL A 16 2.99 -1.49 -1.04
N VAL A 17 2.20 -0.46 -0.79
CA VAL A 17 2.67 0.93 -0.81
C VAL A 17 2.55 1.53 0.59
N ASP A 18 3.69 1.88 1.16
CA ASP A 18 3.77 2.55 2.45
C ASP A 18 3.72 4.06 2.21
N VAL A 19 2.65 4.70 2.65
CA VAL A 19 2.46 6.14 2.44
C VAL A 19 2.89 6.99 3.63
N ARG A 20 3.63 6.38 4.56
CA ARG A 20 4.25 7.12 5.68
C ARG A 20 5.40 7.96 5.16
N SER A 21 5.96 8.79 6.04
CA SER A 21 7.15 9.58 5.71
C SER A 21 8.34 8.69 5.39
N THR A 22 9.31 9.24 4.67
CA THR A 22 10.57 8.56 4.37
C THR A 22 11.31 8.15 5.65
N ALA A 23 11.30 9.02 6.67
CA ALA A 23 11.96 8.72 7.94
C ALA A 23 11.32 7.53 8.65
N GLU A 24 9.99 7.46 8.67
CA GLU A 24 9.28 6.30 9.23
C GLU A 24 9.65 5.03 8.49
N PHE A 25 9.65 5.09 7.15
CA PHE A 25 9.97 3.93 6.31
C PHE A 25 11.40 3.44 6.56
N ARG A 26 12.37 4.35 6.63
CA ARG A 26 13.77 4.00 6.91
C ARG A 26 13.96 3.35 8.26
N SER A 27 13.19 3.80 9.25
CA SER A 27 13.26 3.24 10.60
C SER A 27 12.79 1.79 10.63
N ARG A 28 11.67 1.51 9.97
CA ARG A 28 11.10 0.17 9.89
C ARG A 28 10.07 0.12 8.76
N HIS A 29 10.09 -0.92 7.96
CA HIS A 29 9.10 -1.12 6.91
C HIS A 29 8.87 -2.60 6.64
N LEU A 30 7.76 -2.89 5.95
CA LEU A 30 7.40 -4.26 5.61
C LEU A 30 8.25 -4.76 4.43
N PRO A 31 8.49 -6.10 4.36
CA PRO A 31 9.24 -6.68 3.24
C PRO A 31 8.55 -6.34 1.91
N ASP A 32 9.35 -6.00 0.93
CA ASP A 32 8.92 -5.72 -0.46
C ASP A 32 7.99 -4.52 -0.61
N ALA A 33 7.73 -3.77 0.45
CA ALA A 33 6.95 -2.54 0.37
C ALA A 33 7.77 -1.44 -0.30
N VAL A 34 7.08 -0.60 -1.08
CA VAL A 34 7.68 0.63 -1.62
C VAL A 34 7.16 1.81 -0.82
N ASN A 35 7.97 2.84 -0.71
CA ASN A 35 7.60 4.05 0.02
C ASN A 35 7.28 5.18 -0.95
N VAL A 36 6.04 5.62 -0.91
CA VAL A 36 5.62 6.84 -1.59
C VAL A 36 4.81 7.65 -0.57
N PRO A 37 5.44 8.62 0.09
CA PRO A 37 4.76 9.42 1.10
C PRO A 37 3.49 10.08 0.54
N LEU A 38 2.49 10.25 1.41
CA LEU A 38 1.17 10.75 1.00
C LEU A 38 1.26 12.05 0.19
N ASP A 39 2.13 12.97 0.57
CA ASP A 39 2.29 14.27 -0.11
C ASP A 39 3.06 14.18 -1.43
N GLU A 40 3.58 13.01 -1.80
CA GLU A 40 4.33 12.79 -3.03
C GLU A 40 3.64 11.82 -3.98
N LEU A 41 2.40 11.43 -3.70
CA LEU A 41 1.69 10.42 -4.50
C LEU A 41 1.48 10.84 -5.96
N ASP A 42 1.14 12.10 -6.18
CA ASP A 42 0.78 12.60 -7.52
C ASP A 42 1.96 12.51 -8.50
N THR A 43 3.18 12.66 -8.02
CA THR A 43 4.39 12.55 -8.85
C THR A 43 5.11 11.22 -8.67
N GLY A 44 5.17 10.71 -7.46
CA GLY A 44 5.97 9.53 -7.13
C GLY A 44 5.35 8.22 -7.58
N LEU A 45 4.04 8.05 -7.42
CA LEU A 45 3.43 6.77 -7.77
C LEU A 45 3.41 6.52 -9.28
N PRO A 46 3.06 7.49 -10.16
CA PRO A 46 3.09 7.23 -11.60
C PRO A 46 4.48 6.87 -12.14
N ARG A 47 5.54 7.25 -11.47
CA ARG A 47 6.90 6.84 -11.84
C ARG A 47 7.14 5.36 -11.59
N LEU A 48 6.56 4.82 -10.50
CA LEU A 48 6.74 3.43 -10.10
C LEU A 48 5.74 2.50 -10.77
N VAL A 49 4.50 2.95 -10.94
CA VAL A 49 3.41 2.10 -11.41
C VAL A 49 2.75 2.77 -12.60
N LYS A 50 3.04 2.27 -13.79
CA LYS A 50 2.46 2.79 -15.05
C LYS A 50 1.07 2.21 -15.30
N ASP A 51 0.85 0.97 -14.88
CA ASP A 51 -0.42 0.26 -15.07
C ASP A 51 -1.43 0.72 -14.03
N LYS A 52 -2.42 1.47 -14.46
CA LYS A 52 -3.47 2.02 -13.59
C LYS A 52 -4.40 0.95 -13.02
N SER A 53 -4.36 -0.27 -13.56
CA SER A 53 -5.16 -1.39 -13.06
C SER A 53 -4.43 -2.26 -12.05
N ARG A 54 -3.15 -1.99 -11.81
CA ARG A 54 -2.38 -2.78 -10.84
C ARG A 54 -3.00 -2.68 -9.45
N VAL A 55 -3.07 -3.81 -8.75
CA VAL A 55 -3.58 -3.83 -7.38
C VAL A 55 -2.55 -3.23 -6.44
N LEU A 56 -2.96 -2.16 -5.76
CA LEU A 56 -2.13 -1.43 -4.80
C LEU A 56 -2.74 -1.56 -3.41
N LEU A 57 -1.96 -2.06 -2.47
CA LEU A 57 -2.39 -2.24 -1.09
C LEU A 57 -1.64 -1.21 -0.23
N LEU A 58 -2.39 -0.22 0.24
CA LEU A 58 -1.84 0.97 0.90
C LEU A 58 -1.91 0.81 2.41
N HIS A 59 -0.86 1.21 3.11
CA HIS A 59 -0.90 1.30 4.56
C HIS A 59 -0.13 2.52 5.07
N CYS A 60 -0.40 2.89 6.29
CA CYS A 60 0.38 3.88 7.02
C CYS A 60 0.57 3.38 8.46
N LEU A 61 0.61 4.27 9.46
CA LEU A 61 0.73 3.83 10.85
C LEU A 61 -0.63 3.43 11.42
N SER A 62 -1.66 4.28 11.24
CA SER A 62 -3.00 4.06 11.82
C SER A 62 -4.08 3.73 10.81
N GLY A 63 -3.85 3.95 9.53
CA GLY A 63 -4.83 3.78 8.45
C GLY A 63 -5.44 5.08 7.95
N ALA A 64 -5.21 6.20 8.62
CA ALA A 64 -5.81 7.49 8.22
C ALA A 64 -5.16 8.05 6.96
N ARG A 65 -3.82 8.12 6.92
CA ARG A 65 -3.10 8.60 5.73
C ARG A 65 -3.32 7.69 4.53
N SER A 66 -3.35 6.36 4.75
CA SER A 66 -3.59 5.40 3.66
C SER A 66 -5.02 5.47 3.15
N GLY A 67 -6.00 5.83 3.98
CA GLY A 67 -7.36 6.10 3.53
C GLY A 67 -7.43 7.31 2.61
N MET A 68 -6.71 8.38 2.93
CA MET A 68 -6.60 9.56 2.07
C MET A 68 -5.86 9.23 0.78
N ALA A 69 -4.80 8.43 0.86
CA ALA A 69 -4.04 7.98 -0.30
C ALA A 69 -4.91 7.21 -1.28
N LYS A 70 -5.76 6.32 -0.77
CA LYS A 70 -6.70 5.55 -1.60
C LYS A 70 -7.60 6.48 -2.40
N GLN A 71 -8.18 7.48 -1.75
CA GLN A 71 -9.06 8.43 -2.43
C GLN A 71 -8.31 9.20 -3.52
N GLN A 72 -7.11 9.67 -3.20
CA GLN A 72 -6.29 10.43 -4.15
C GLN A 72 -5.89 9.57 -5.35
N LEU A 73 -5.45 8.35 -5.12
CA LEU A 73 -5.03 7.46 -6.20
C LEU A 73 -6.19 7.07 -7.12
N ARG A 74 -7.37 6.84 -6.53
CA ARG A 74 -8.56 6.57 -7.35
C ARG A 74 -8.93 7.76 -8.21
N ALA A 75 -8.82 8.97 -7.69
CA ALA A 75 -9.02 10.19 -8.47
C ALA A 75 -8.00 10.34 -9.60
N MET A 76 -6.80 9.78 -9.43
CA MET A 76 -5.75 9.76 -10.45
C MET A 76 -5.94 8.64 -11.49
N GLY A 77 -6.97 7.80 -11.33
CA GLY A 77 -7.26 6.71 -12.26
C GLY A 77 -6.77 5.34 -11.84
N TYR A 78 -6.15 5.20 -10.68
CA TYR A 78 -5.75 3.89 -10.15
C TYR A 78 -7.00 3.20 -9.57
N THR A 79 -7.57 2.28 -10.35
CA THR A 79 -8.87 1.68 -10.04
C THR A 79 -8.81 0.64 -8.94
N ASN A 80 -7.63 0.07 -8.68
CA ASN A 80 -7.45 -1.03 -7.73
C ASN A 80 -6.57 -0.64 -6.55
N ALA A 81 -6.79 0.57 -6.01
CA ALA A 81 -6.12 1.03 -4.80
C ALA A 81 -7.01 0.72 -3.59
N PHE A 82 -6.46 0.01 -2.61
CA PHE A 82 -7.18 -0.43 -1.41
C PHE A 82 -6.39 -0.09 -0.16
N ASN A 83 -7.11 0.24 0.91
CA ASN A 83 -6.50 0.58 2.20
C ASN A 83 -6.33 -0.70 3.04
N LEU A 84 -5.09 -1.12 3.28
CA LEU A 84 -4.80 -2.20 4.23
C LEU A 84 -4.97 -1.76 5.69
N GLY A 85 -4.86 -0.46 5.95
CA GLY A 85 -5.07 0.08 7.28
C GLY A 85 -3.78 0.41 8.03
N SER A 86 -3.71 -0.03 9.29
CA SER A 86 -2.58 0.25 10.14
C SER A 86 -1.33 -0.56 9.74
N TYR A 87 -0.17 -0.10 10.21
CA TYR A 87 1.07 -0.85 10.04
C TYR A 87 0.93 -2.27 10.61
N ARG A 88 0.36 -2.38 11.81
CA ARG A 88 0.19 -3.68 12.48
C ARG A 88 -0.68 -4.63 11.66
N ARG A 89 -1.82 -4.14 11.17
CA ARG A 89 -2.71 -4.96 10.34
C ARG A 89 -2.02 -5.39 9.04
N ALA A 90 -1.37 -4.45 8.37
CA ALA A 90 -0.63 -4.72 7.14
C ALA A 90 0.50 -5.74 7.39
N GLN A 91 1.22 -5.61 8.49
CA GLN A 91 2.28 -6.54 8.87
C GLN A 91 1.74 -7.95 9.05
N GLU A 92 0.63 -8.12 9.75
CA GLU A 92 0.02 -9.43 9.96
C GLU A 92 -0.40 -10.06 8.63
N ILE A 93 -1.00 -9.28 7.74
CA ILE A 93 -1.44 -9.77 6.43
C ILE A 93 -0.24 -10.17 5.57
N VAL A 94 0.77 -9.31 5.49
CA VAL A 94 1.96 -9.57 4.68
C VAL A 94 2.72 -10.79 5.19
N ASN A 95 2.91 -10.89 6.50
CA ASN A 95 3.60 -12.04 7.08
C ASN A 95 2.82 -13.34 6.83
N SER A 96 1.49 -13.31 6.96
CA SER A 96 0.64 -14.46 6.67
C SER A 96 0.74 -14.89 5.21
N ALA A 97 0.74 -13.94 4.27
CA ALA A 97 0.87 -14.25 2.84
C ALA A 97 2.22 -14.86 2.51
N ARG A 98 3.30 -14.41 3.16
CA ARG A 98 4.65 -14.92 2.94
C ARG A 98 4.86 -16.33 3.49
N ASN A 99 4.07 -16.74 4.46
CA ASN A 99 4.21 -18.04 5.14
C ASN A 99 3.37 -19.15 4.50
N GLN A 100 2.74 -18.89 3.37
CA GLN A 100 1.90 -19.86 2.67
C GLN A 100 2.54 -20.39 1.39
#